data_90061cf4de1654e090cdfe300ed9a440
#
_entry.id   90061cf4de1654e090cdfe300ed9a440
#
_cell.length_a   1.000
_cell.length_b   1.000
_cell.length_c   1.000
_cell.angle_alpha   90.00
_cell.angle_beta   90.00
_cell.angle_gamma   90.00
#
_symmetry.space_group_name_H-M   'P 1'
#
loop_
_entity.id
_entity.type
_entity.pdbx_description
1 polymer ?
#
loop_
_entity_poly.entity_id
_entity_poly.type
_entity_poly.pdbx_seq_one_letter_code
_entity_poly.pdbx_strand_id
1 'polypeptide(L)'
;MKCSFALSALAILTLVAAIPDLQNSWRPLFNGKDLTGWDTYVGPEYDSAKKDFAGAPIGLNRDPNQVFRVLKVDGKEAIRISGENFGGISTRESFENYHLHLEFRWGKSKWHPRKTGKRDSGVLYHAVGPHGADGNFWMRSQEFQVQEEDCGDYWGVAGGVFDVPVVASGDKSYRYDPAGTLTTFREGSEAGRHCIRSRNAEKPWGQWNAIDIYCMGDTSVHAVNGETVMVLYDSRQREGDKETPLTKGKIQIQSEGAEVFYRDIRIRPIAKIPDEMLRN
;
A
#
# COMPACT_ATOMS: atom_id res chain seq x y z
N MET A 1 -52.03 28.78 62.02
CA MET A 1 -51.87 28.55 60.58
C MET A 1 -50.38 28.30 60.32
N LYS A 2 -49.98 27.05 60.01
CA LYS A 2 -48.61 26.68 59.65
C LYS A 2 -48.62 26.39 58.13
N CYS A 3 -47.96 27.26 57.34
CA CYS A 3 -47.73 27.02 55.94
C CYS A 3 -46.49 26.16 55.76
N SER A 4 -46.67 24.93 55.21
CA SER A 4 -45.54 24.09 54.77
C SER A 4 -45.24 24.38 53.31
N PHE A 5 -44.01 24.84 53.02
CA PHE A 5 -43.51 24.94 51.64
C PHE A 5 -42.84 23.61 51.26
N ALA A 6 -43.37 22.95 50.24
CA ALA A 6 -42.75 21.80 49.64
C ALA A 6 -41.77 22.26 48.55
N LEU A 7 -40.48 21.99 48.72
CA LEU A 7 -39.45 22.18 47.69
C LEU A 7 -39.47 20.94 46.75
N SER A 8 -39.85 21.14 45.51
CA SER A 8 -39.72 20.13 44.45
C SER A 8 -38.33 20.26 43.85
N ALA A 9 -37.48 19.26 44.07
CA ALA A 9 -36.18 19.15 43.42
C ALA A 9 -36.35 18.57 42.01
N LEU A 10 -36.03 19.38 41.01
CA LEU A 10 -36.01 18.97 39.61
C LEU A 10 -34.64 18.32 39.31
N ALA A 11 -34.62 17.00 39.19
CA ALA A 11 -33.40 16.27 38.74
C ALA A 11 -33.18 16.45 37.25
N ILE A 12 -32.19 17.20 36.86
CA ILE A 12 -31.75 17.31 35.45
C ILE A 12 -30.91 16.07 35.12
N LEU A 13 -31.46 15.15 34.37
CA LEU A 13 -30.74 14.01 33.82
C LEU A 13 -29.93 14.51 32.60
N THR A 14 -28.63 14.74 32.79
CA THR A 14 -27.71 15.03 31.65
C THR A 14 -27.45 13.74 30.90
N LEU A 15 -28.05 13.60 29.74
CA LEU A 15 -27.73 12.55 28.78
C LEU A 15 -26.34 12.86 28.16
N VAL A 16 -25.28 12.24 28.69
CA VAL A 16 -23.97 12.26 28.04
C VAL A 16 -24.05 11.30 26.85
N ALA A 17 -24.33 11.85 25.68
CA ALA A 17 -24.18 11.10 24.43
C ALA A 17 -22.71 10.75 24.29
N ALA A 18 -22.38 9.45 24.27
CA ALA A 18 -21.06 8.97 23.96
C ALA A 18 -20.71 9.44 22.52
N ILE A 19 -19.78 10.37 22.40
CA ILE A 19 -19.19 10.74 21.11
C ILE A 19 -18.50 9.46 20.61
N PRO A 20 -18.88 8.92 19.42
CA PRO A 20 -18.18 7.76 18.88
C PRO A 20 -16.70 8.12 18.77
N ASP A 21 -15.83 7.21 19.19
CA ASP A 21 -14.39 7.32 19.06
C ASP A 21 -14.01 7.32 17.56
N LEU A 22 -14.09 8.50 16.95
CA LEU A 22 -13.76 8.72 15.53
C LEU A 22 -12.27 8.45 15.27
N GLN A 23 -11.45 8.37 16.33
CA GLN A 23 -10.01 8.11 16.22
C GLN A 23 -9.69 6.66 15.82
N ASN A 24 -10.65 5.73 15.90
CA ASN A 24 -10.38 4.30 15.63
C ASN A 24 -11.29 3.71 14.53
N SER A 25 -12.08 4.56 13.86
CA SER A 25 -13.03 4.11 12.84
C SER A 25 -12.35 3.98 11.45
N TRP A 26 -12.73 2.94 10.72
CA TRP A 26 -12.34 2.78 9.33
C TRP A 26 -12.92 3.90 8.46
N ARG A 27 -12.06 4.52 7.64
CA ARG A 27 -12.43 5.48 6.62
C ARG A 27 -12.16 4.87 5.24
N PRO A 28 -13.16 4.79 4.34
CA PRO A 28 -12.93 4.35 2.98
C PRO A 28 -12.04 5.37 2.23
N LEU A 29 -11.04 4.88 1.53
CA LEU A 29 -10.24 5.65 0.57
C LEU A 29 -10.81 5.57 -0.84
N PHE A 30 -11.57 4.51 -1.13
CA PHE A 30 -12.34 4.36 -2.36
C PHE A 30 -13.83 4.46 -2.04
N ASN A 31 -14.51 5.38 -2.72
CA ASN A 31 -15.93 5.70 -2.47
C ASN A 31 -16.93 4.74 -3.15
N GLY A 32 -16.44 3.76 -3.93
CA GLY A 32 -17.29 2.83 -4.67
C GLY A 32 -17.98 3.41 -5.91
N LYS A 33 -17.67 4.64 -6.32
CA LYS A 33 -18.36 5.30 -7.45
C LYS A 33 -17.40 5.76 -8.54
N ASP A 34 -16.34 6.44 -8.13
CA ASP A 34 -15.36 7.08 -9.01
C ASP A 34 -13.99 7.18 -8.32
N LEU A 35 -13.05 7.82 -9.00
CA LEU A 35 -11.69 8.02 -8.50
C LEU A 35 -11.53 9.36 -7.75
N THR A 36 -12.60 9.94 -7.22
CA THR A 36 -12.52 11.15 -6.38
C THR A 36 -11.61 10.89 -5.18
N GLY A 37 -10.66 11.81 -4.95
CA GLY A 37 -9.63 11.67 -3.90
C GLY A 37 -8.34 11.00 -4.37
N TRP A 38 -8.29 10.57 -5.64
CA TRP A 38 -7.13 9.95 -6.27
C TRP A 38 -6.63 10.79 -7.45
N ASP A 39 -5.33 10.71 -7.71
CA ASP A 39 -4.67 11.19 -8.92
C ASP A 39 -4.14 10.00 -9.69
N THR A 40 -4.37 9.95 -11.00
CA THR A 40 -3.77 8.97 -11.90
C THR A 40 -2.47 9.50 -12.46
N TYR A 41 -1.50 8.64 -12.66
CA TYR A 41 -0.28 8.95 -13.40
C TYR A 41 0.04 7.79 -14.33
N VAL A 42 0.24 8.08 -15.60
CA VAL A 42 0.56 7.09 -16.64
C VAL A 42 1.93 7.44 -17.22
N GLY A 43 2.83 6.48 -17.15
CA GLY A 43 4.20 6.59 -17.66
C GLY A 43 4.29 6.58 -19.18
N PRO A 44 5.51 6.45 -19.74
CA PRO A 44 5.73 6.28 -21.17
C PRO A 44 5.07 5.00 -21.71
N GLU A 45 4.74 5.00 -22.99
CA GLU A 45 4.22 3.82 -23.67
C GLU A 45 5.32 2.80 -23.95
N TYR A 46 4.94 1.51 -23.94
CA TYR A 46 5.86 0.46 -24.33
C TYR A 46 5.92 0.32 -25.85
N ASP A 47 7.11 0.53 -26.41
CA ASP A 47 7.41 0.35 -27.85
C ASP A 47 7.83 -1.11 -28.10
N SER A 48 6.93 -1.89 -28.67
CA SER A 48 7.16 -3.31 -28.97
C SER A 48 8.29 -3.55 -29.99
N ALA A 49 8.57 -2.56 -30.85
CA ALA A 49 9.66 -2.68 -31.84
C ALA A 49 11.02 -2.47 -31.17
N LYS A 50 11.10 -1.56 -30.22
CA LYS A 50 12.32 -1.30 -29.42
C LYS A 50 12.44 -2.24 -28.22
N LYS A 51 11.37 -2.91 -27.83
CA LYS A 51 11.25 -3.72 -26.61
C LYS A 51 11.59 -2.91 -25.33
N ASP A 52 11.21 -1.64 -25.30
CA ASP A 52 11.49 -0.71 -24.22
C ASP A 52 10.41 0.35 -24.11
N PHE A 53 10.37 1.07 -22.98
CA PHE A 53 9.50 2.23 -22.83
C PHE A 53 10.06 3.44 -23.57
N ALA A 54 9.23 4.15 -24.29
CA ALA A 54 9.66 5.23 -25.16
C ALA A 54 8.79 6.47 -25.05
N GLY A 55 9.43 7.63 -25.23
CA GLY A 55 8.75 8.93 -25.20
C GLY A 55 8.59 9.52 -23.81
N ALA A 56 7.87 10.63 -23.73
CA ALA A 56 7.52 11.25 -22.46
C ALA A 56 6.36 10.50 -21.80
N PRO A 57 6.26 10.54 -20.45
CA PRO A 57 5.06 10.05 -19.76
C PRO A 57 3.79 10.70 -20.30
N ILE A 58 2.70 9.92 -20.39
CA ILE A 58 1.36 10.47 -20.67
C ILE A 58 1.00 11.50 -19.59
N GLY A 59 1.33 11.19 -18.32
CA GLY A 59 1.39 12.17 -17.24
C GLY A 59 0.23 12.13 -16.26
N LEU A 60 0.23 13.15 -15.39
CA LEU A 60 -0.68 13.26 -14.26
C LEU A 60 -2.11 13.59 -14.70
N ASN A 61 -3.08 12.84 -14.19
CA ASN A 61 -4.52 12.96 -14.47
C ASN A 61 -4.85 12.92 -15.97
N ARG A 62 -4.03 12.21 -16.74
CA ARG A 62 -4.22 11.90 -18.14
C ARG A 62 -4.19 10.39 -18.30
N ASP A 63 -5.33 9.80 -18.65
CA ASP A 63 -5.50 8.36 -18.81
C ASP A 63 -6.37 8.06 -20.04
N PRO A 64 -5.87 8.31 -21.25
CA PRO A 64 -6.63 8.10 -22.49
C PRO A 64 -6.97 6.62 -22.71
N ASN A 65 -6.16 5.71 -22.22
CA ASN A 65 -6.34 4.26 -22.36
C ASN A 65 -7.21 3.66 -21.25
N GLN A 66 -7.72 4.50 -20.33
CA GLN A 66 -8.54 4.08 -19.20
C GLN A 66 -7.89 2.93 -18.42
N VAL A 67 -6.60 3.10 -18.11
CA VAL A 67 -5.81 2.16 -17.31
C VAL A 67 -6.47 1.97 -15.95
N PHE A 68 -7.00 3.06 -15.38
CA PHE A 68 -7.67 3.10 -14.09
C PHE A 68 -9.17 3.34 -14.25
N ARG A 69 -10.00 2.36 -13.93
CA ARG A 69 -11.46 2.44 -14.08
C ARG A 69 -12.17 1.88 -12.86
N VAL A 70 -13.31 2.46 -12.52
CA VAL A 70 -14.26 1.84 -11.59
C VAL A 70 -15.24 0.97 -12.36
N LEU A 71 -15.42 -0.25 -11.90
CA LEU A 71 -16.42 -1.17 -12.45
C LEU A 71 -16.90 -2.18 -11.40
N LYS A 72 -17.98 -2.87 -11.70
CA LYS A 72 -18.57 -3.87 -10.80
C LYS A 72 -17.95 -5.26 -11.05
N VAL A 73 -17.44 -5.88 -9.98
CA VAL A 73 -16.85 -7.21 -9.97
C VAL A 73 -17.53 -8.04 -8.87
N ASP A 74 -18.16 -9.15 -9.22
CA ASP A 74 -18.92 -10.00 -8.28
C ASP A 74 -19.97 -9.20 -7.47
N GLY A 75 -20.64 -8.24 -8.14
CA GLY A 75 -21.67 -7.42 -7.51
C GLY A 75 -21.19 -6.25 -6.65
N LYS A 76 -19.86 -6.09 -6.45
CA LYS A 76 -19.24 -4.98 -5.69
C LYS A 76 -18.38 -4.11 -6.61
N GLU A 77 -18.34 -2.83 -6.33
CA GLU A 77 -17.47 -1.89 -7.04
C GLU A 77 -16.01 -2.15 -6.71
N ALA A 78 -15.17 -2.06 -7.74
CA ALA A 78 -13.72 -2.21 -7.65
C ALA A 78 -13.02 -1.21 -8.59
N ILE A 79 -11.82 -0.82 -8.23
CA ILE A 79 -10.89 -0.16 -9.15
C ILE A 79 -10.24 -1.25 -9.99
N ARG A 80 -10.48 -1.22 -11.28
CA ARG A 80 -9.76 -2.04 -12.25
C ARG A 80 -8.53 -1.28 -12.72
N ILE A 81 -7.39 -1.89 -12.63
CA ILE A 81 -6.13 -1.45 -13.23
C ILE A 81 -5.85 -2.38 -14.39
N SER A 82 -5.75 -1.84 -15.62
CA SER A 82 -5.58 -2.69 -16.82
C SER A 82 -4.20 -3.34 -16.90
N GLY A 83 -3.17 -2.67 -16.37
CA GLY A 83 -1.78 -3.05 -16.54
C GLY A 83 -1.17 -2.69 -17.88
N GLU A 84 -1.96 -2.17 -18.85
CA GLU A 84 -1.52 -1.88 -20.21
C GLU A 84 -0.38 -0.87 -20.30
N ASN A 85 -0.49 0.21 -19.52
CA ASN A 85 0.58 1.17 -19.32
C ASN A 85 1.07 1.12 -17.89
N PHE A 86 2.38 1.21 -17.70
CA PHE A 86 2.95 1.33 -16.36
C PHE A 86 2.65 2.72 -15.78
N GLY A 87 2.45 2.77 -14.48
CA GLY A 87 2.08 4.00 -13.77
C GLY A 87 1.45 3.70 -12.42
N GLY A 88 0.64 4.61 -11.92
CA GLY A 88 -0.03 4.40 -10.63
C GLY A 88 -1.21 5.33 -10.40
N ILE A 89 -2.09 4.91 -9.50
CA ILE A 89 -3.13 5.75 -8.93
C ILE A 89 -2.75 6.06 -7.48
N SER A 90 -2.72 7.34 -7.10
CA SER A 90 -2.27 7.76 -5.77
C SER A 90 -3.32 8.60 -5.05
N THR A 91 -3.43 8.42 -3.74
CA THR A 91 -4.25 9.30 -2.91
C THR A 91 -3.76 10.75 -3.01
N ARG A 92 -4.68 11.73 -2.99
CA ARG A 92 -4.30 13.15 -2.87
C ARG A 92 -3.80 13.48 -1.48
N GLU A 93 -4.33 12.80 -0.48
CA GLU A 93 -3.98 12.93 0.93
C GLU A 93 -2.77 12.07 1.29
N SER A 94 -2.02 12.50 2.30
CA SER A 94 -0.90 11.76 2.90
C SER A 94 -1.26 11.28 4.29
N PHE A 95 -0.75 10.11 4.67
CA PHE A 95 -1.08 9.40 5.91
C PHE A 95 0.17 9.07 6.71
N GLU A 96 0.01 8.99 8.03
CA GLU A 96 0.99 8.53 9.00
C GLU A 96 0.28 7.78 10.14
N ASN A 97 0.92 6.82 10.78
CA ASN A 97 0.39 6.05 11.92
C ASN A 97 -1.00 5.44 11.62
N TYR A 98 -1.03 4.48 10.73
CA TYR A 98 -2.28 3.91 10.23
C TYR A 98 -2.22 2.39 10.05
N HIS A 99 -3.42 1.80 9.99
CA HIS A 99 -3.68 0.50 9.41
C HIS A 99 -4.41 0.71 8.08
N LEU A 100 -3.78 0.34 6.97
CA LEU A 100 -4.36 0.28 5.64
C LEU A 100 -4.83 -1.14 5.35
N HIS A 101 -6.06 -1.27 4.89
CA HIS A 101 -6.64 -2.53 4.42
C HIS A 101 -7.13 -2.38 2.99
N LEU A 102 -6.89 -3.37 2.15
CA LEU A 102 -7.46 -3.48 0.82
C LEU A 102 -7.51 -4.94 0.36
N GLU A 103 -8.41 -5.24 -0.58
CA GLU A 103 -8.46 -6.54 -1.23
C GLU A 103 -8.04 -6.41 -2.69
N PHE A 104 -7.27 -7.39 -3.20
CA PHE A 104 -6.95 -7.49 -4.62
C PHE A 104 -7.32 -8.84 -5.22
N ARG A 105 -7.52 -8.83 -6.54
CA ARG A 105 -7.72 -10.05 -7.34
C ARG A 105 -7.12 -9.87 -8.72
N TRP A 106 -6.37 -10.85 -9.18
CA TRP A 106 -5.82 -10.85 -10.53
C TRP A 106 -6.90 -10.97 -11.60
N GLY A 107 -6.77 -10.18 -12.66
CA GLY A 107 -7.52 -10.30 -13.90
C GLY A 107 -6.87 -11.26 -14.88
N LYS A 108 -7.37 -11.27 -16.11
CA LYS A 108 -6.90 -12.18 -17.16
C LYS A 108 -5.79 -11.60 -18.03
N SER A 109 -5.85 -10.29 -18.30
CA SER A 109 -4.97 -9.63 -19.27
C SER A 109 -3.55 -9.45 -18.73
N LYS A 110 -2.58 -9.64 -19.61
CA LYS A 110 -1.17 -9.32 -19.37
C LYS A 110 -0.59 -8.58 -20.56
N TRP A 111 0.29 -7.64 -20.31
CA TRP A 111 0.85 -6.74 -21.31
C TRP A 111 2.38 -6.75 -21.28
N HIS A 112 3.00 -6.34 -22.39
CA HIS A 112 4.45 -6.17 -22.45
C HIS A 112 4.93 -5.07 -21.48
N PRO A 113 6.15 -5.22 -20.91
CA PRO A 113 7.09 -6.32 -21.10
C PRO A 113 6.77 -7.61 -20.30
N ARG A 114 5.77 -7.60 -19.41
CA ARG A 114 5.44 -8.72 -18.49
C ARG A 114 4.45 -9.75 -19.05
N LYS A 115 4.15 -9.72 -20.35
CA LYS A 115 3.14 -10.58 -20.98
C LYS A 115 3.30 -12.06 -20.67
N THR A 116 4.51 -12.56 -20.56
CA THR A 116 4.84 -13.97 -20.28
C THR A 116 5.35 -14.20 -18.85
N GLY A 117 5.60 -13.14 -18.09
CA GLY A 117 6.07 -13.19 -16.70
C GLY A 117 4.95 -13.40 -15.68
N LYS A 118 5.28 -13.33 -14.40
CA LYS A 118 4.31 -13.23 -13.29
C LYS A 118 3.47 -11.96 -13.46
N ARG A 119 2.22 -11.99 -13.00
CA ARG A 119 1.40 -10.77 -12.86
C ARG A 119 2.03 -9.89 -11.81
N ASP A 120 1.99 -8.58 -12.04
CA ASP A 120 2.68 -7.61 -11.19
C ASP A 120 1.85 -6.36 -10.96
N SER A 121 1.94 -5.87 -9.76
CA SER A 121 1.41 -4.64 -9.20
C SER A 121 2.08 -4.41 -7.84
N GLY A 122 1.76 -3.32 -7.16
CA GLY A 122 2.29 -3.03 -5.82
C GLY A 122 1.43 -2.01 -5.09
N VAL A 123 1.51 -2.02 -3.77
CA VAL A 123 0.96 -0.97 -2.91
C VAL A 123 2.13 -0.18 -2.33
N LEU A 124 2.34 1.01 -2.88
CA LEU A 124 3.39 1.92 -2.47
C LEU A 124 2.86 2.81 -1.36
N TYR A 125 3.40 2.67 -0.17
CA TYR A 125 3.02 3.47 0.97
C TYR A 125 4.11 4.46 1.37
N HIS A 126 3.74 5.51 2.10
CA HIS A 126 4.59 6.68 2.35
C HIS A 126 5.14 7.27 1.04
N ALA A 127 4.34 7.26 -0.03
CA ALA A 127 4.76 7.78 -1.31
C ALA A 127 4.91 9.31 -1.28
N VAL A 128 6.09 9.80 -1.69
CA VAL A 128 6.48 11.23 -1.64
C VAL A 128 7.17 11.69 -2.92
N GLY A 129 7.30 13.00 -3.06
CA GLY A 129 8.00 13.61 -4.20
C GLY A 129 7.20 13.55 -5.49
N PRO A 130 7.85 13.68 -6.65
CA PRO A 130 7.18 13.70 -7.94
C PRO A 130 6.69 12.31 -8.35
N HIS A 131 5.59 12.28 -9.11
CA HIS A 131 5.23 11.10 -9.88
C HIS A 131 6.35 10.78 -10.90
N GLY A 132 6.58 9.49 -11.15
CA GLY A 132 7.59 9.06 -12.11
C GLY A 132 9.03 9.08 -11.58
N ALA A 133 9.25 9.20 -10.28
CA ALA A 133 10.58 9.20 -9.67
C ALA A 133 11.35 7.89 -9.92
N ASP A 134 10.66 6.75 -9.97
CA ASP A 134 11.24 5.45 -10.36
C ASP A 134 10.84 5.11 -11.80
N GLY A 135 11.81 5.02 -12.69
CA GLY A 135 11.63 4.59 -14.08
C GLY A 135 10.64 5.41 -14.92
N ASN A 136 10.27 6.61 -14.52
CA ASN A 136 9.16 7.42 -15.05
C ASN A 136 7.77 6.87 -14.75
N PHE A 137 7.61 5.99 -13.73
CA PHE A 137 6.33 5.34 -13.45
C PHE A 137 5.81 5.64 -12.05
N TRP A 138 6.63 5.50 -11.00
CA TRP A 138 6.17 5.48 -9.62
C TRP A 138 6.80 6.59 -8.77
N MET A 139 6.19 6.86 -7.64
CA MET A 139 6.72 7.80 -6.65
C MET A 139 7.77 7.12 -5.78
N ARG A 140 8.68 7.91 -5.18
CA ARG A 140 9.54 7.42 -4.09
C ARG A 140 8.67 6.91 -2.94
N SER A 141 8.93 5.70 -2.47
CA SER A 141 8.08 5.05 -1.47
C SER A 141 8.70 3.79 -0.87
N GLN A 142 8.00 3.24 0.10
CA GLN A 142 8.12 1.86 0.53
C GLN A 142 7.07 1.04 -0.23
N GLU A 143 7.42 -0.14 -0.72
CA GLU A 143 6.49 -0.96 -1.47
C GLU A 143 6.17 -2.27 -0.76
N PHE A 144 4.87 -2.52 -0.62
CA PHE A 144 4.31 -3.86 -0.41
C PHE A 144 4.07 -4.47 -1.79
N GLN A 145 4.90 -5.44 -2.16
CA GLN A 145 4.81 -6.08 -3.46
C GLN A 145 3.50 -6.87 -3.61
N VAL A 146 2.81 -6.65 -4.72
CA VAL A 146 1.69 -7.44 -5.19
C VAL A 146 2.09 -8.09 -6.50
N GLN A 147 2.91 -9.13 -6.40
CA GLN A 147 3.30 -9.96 -7.54
C GLN A 147 2.84 -11.38 -7.30
N GLU A 148 2.42 -12.06 -8.38
CA GLU A 148 1.94 -13.44 -8.33
C GLU A 148 2.99 -14.36 -7.71
N GLU A 149 2.64 -15.02 -6.60
CA GLU A 149 3.50 -15.84 -5.75
C GLU A 149 4.55 -15.07 -4.91
N ASP A 150 4.64 -13.73 -5.03
CA ASP A 150 5.60 -12.91 -4.27
C ASP A 150 4.88 -11.80 -3.46
N CYS A 151 3.56 -11.93 -3.25
CA CYS A 151 2.76 -10.97 -2.50
C CYS A 151 3.26 -10.84 -1.05
N GLY A 152 3.57 -9.60 -0.66
CA GLY A 152 4.10 -9.27 0.67
C GLY A 152 5.60 -9.06 0.74
N ASP A 153 6.37 -9.31 -0.34
CA ASP A 153 7.77 -8.91 -0.41
C ASP A 153 7.92 -7.40 -0.24
N TYR A 154 9.10 -6.95 0.12
CA TYR A 154 9.44 -5.53 0.21
C TYR A 154 10.34 -5.09 -0.94
N TRP A 155 10.03 -3.90 -1.48
CA TRP A 155 10.93 -3.16 -2.37
C TRP A 155 11.08 -1.70 -1.91
N GLY A 156 12.34 -1.19 -1.89
CA GLY A 156 12.62 0.23 -1.72
C GLY A 156 12.55 0.94 -3.08
N VAL A 157 11.53 1.79 -3.29
CA VAL A 157 11.28 2.46 -4.58
C VAL A 157 11.89 3.86 -4.59
N ALA A 158 12.71 4.16 -5.62
CA ALA A 158 13.36 5.48 -5.83
C ALA A 158 14.07 6.04 -4.59
N GLY A 159 14.75 5.16 -3.85
CA GLY A 159 15.48 5.53 -2.64
C GLY A 159 14.76 5.23 -1.32
N GLY A 160 13.70 4.42 -1.33
CA GLY A 160 13.13 3.83 -0.12
C GLY A 160 14.13 2.92 0.59
N VAL A 161 14.15 2.96 1.93
CA VAL A 161 15.09 2.21 2.78
C VAL A 161 14.36 1.65 3.98
N PHE A 162 14.61 0.37 4.29
CA PHE A 162 14.19 -0.29 5.54
C PHE A 162 15.30 -1.20 6.08
N ASP A 163 15.28 -1.42 7.38
CA ASP A 163 16.02 -2.48 8.04
C ASP A 163 15.08 -3.65 8.33
N VAL A 164 15.49 -4.86 7.93
CA VAL A 164 14.68 -6.08 8.08
C VAL A 164 15.54 -7.18 8.68
N PRO A 165 15.09 -7.91 9.72
CA PRO A 165 15.77 -9.11 10.21
C PRO A 165 15.62 -10.24 9.20
N VAL A 166 16.73 -10.83 8.75
CA VAL A 166 16.74 -11.78 7.64
C VAL A 166 17.73 -12.92 7.80
N VAL A 167 17.48 -13.97 7.06
CA VAL A 167 18.43 -15.06 6.77
C VAL A 167 18.74 -15.10 5.28
N ALA A 168 19.93 -15.57 4.91
CA ALA A 168 20.29 -15.77 3.51
C ALA A 168 19.35 -16.83 2.87
N SER A 169 18.88 -16.56 1.66
CA SER A 169 17.95 -17.43 0.90
C SER A 169 18.47 -17.79 -0.49
N GLY A 170 19.73 -17.50 -0.77
CA GLY A 170 20.42 -17.71 -2.04
C GLY A 170 21.55 -16.73 -2.22
N ASP A 171 22.14 -16.68 -3.42
CA ASP A 171 23.17 -15.69 -3.74
C ASP A 171 22.54 -14.28 -3.76
N LYS A 172 22.99 -13.40 -2.84
CA LYS A 172 22.49 -12.03 -2.65
C LYS A 172 20.98 -11.92 -2.50
N SER A 173 20.34 -12.98 -1.99
CA SER A 173 18.90 -13.05 -1.73
C SER A 173 18.67 -13.28 -0.25
N TYR A 174 17.74 -12.52 0.32
CA TYR A 174 17.45 -12.52 1.76
C TYR A 174 15.96 -12.69 2.01
N ARG A 175 15.64 -13.52 2.99
CA ARG A 175 14.27 -13.80 3.42
C ARG A 175 14.06 -13.28 4.83
N TYR A 176 12.93 -12.63 5.06
CA TYR A 176 12.53 -12.22 6.40
C TYR A 176 12.46 -13.41 7.35
N ASP A 177 13.12 -13.26 8.48
CA ASP A 177 13.08 -14.15 9.63
C ASP A 177 13.20 -13.30 10.89
N PRO A 178 12.22 -13.33 11.83
CA PRO A 178 12.26 -12.48 13.03
C PRO A 178 13.46 -12.76 13.94
N ALA A 179 14.08 -13.93 13.85
CA ALA A 179 15.30 -14.31 14.56
C ALA A 179 16.60 -14.02 13.76
N GLY A 180 16.45 -13.48 12.54
CA GLY A 180 17.55 -13.23 11.62
C GLY A 180 18.41 -12.00 11.97
N THR A 181 19.40 -11.74 11.13
CA THR A 181 20.28 -10.57 11.27
C THR A 181 19.60 -9.33 10.68
N LEU A 182 19.53 -8.25 11.46
CA LEU A 182 18.98 -6.97 10.98
C LEU A 182 19.87 -6.44 9.84
N THR A 183 19.27 -6.26 8.67
CA THR A 183 19.97 -5.95 7.41
C THR A 183 19.28 -4.77 6.72
N THR A 184 20.06 -3.81 6.24
CA THR A 184 19.55 -2.63 5.52
C THR A 184 19.32 -2.93 4.04
N PHE A 185 18.09 -2.73 3.60
CA PHE A 185 17.65 -2.85 2.20
C PHE A 185 17.52 -1.47 1.58
N ARG A 186 18.33 -1.19 0.58
CA ARG A 186 18.31 0.03 -0.24
C ARG A 186 19.04 -0.18 -1.55
N GLU A 187 18.77 0.67 -2.52
CA GLU A 187 19.51 0.68 -3.77
C GLU A 187 21.00 0.90 -3.52
N GLY A 188 21.84 0.08 -4.17
CA GLY A 188 23.31 0.11 -4.04
C GLY A 188 23.87 -0.48 -2.74
N SER A 189 23.08 -1.06 -1.84
CA SER A 189 23.58 -1.86 -0.72
C SER A 189 23.93 -3.28 -1.18
N GLU A 190 24.67 -4.03 -0.36
CA GLU A 190 24.99 -5.44 -0.62
C GLU A 190 23.73 -6.30 -0.72
N ALA A 191 22.73 -6.05 0.15
CA ALA A 191 21.46 -6.77 0.13
C ALA A 191 20.52 -6.30 -0.99
N GLY A 192 20.84 -5.20 -1.69
CA GLY A 192 19.95 -4.60 -2.66
C GLY A 192 18.75 -3.92 -2.03
N ARG A 193 17.70 -3.68 -2.82
CA ARG A 193 16.46 -2.99 -2.39
C ARG A 193 15.26 -3.91 -2.20
N HIS A 194 15.45 -5.23 -2.29
CA HIS A 194 14.39 -6.26 -2.25
C HIS A 194 14.62 -7.23 -1.10
N CYS A 195 13.57 -7.49 -0.33
CA CYS A 195 13.54 -8.50 0.72
C CYS A 195 12.36 -9.45 0.51
N ILE A 196 12.64 -10.75 0.54
CA ILE A 196 11.63 -11.79 0.39
C ILE A 196 10.89 -11.96 1.72
N ARG A 197 9.57 -12.05 1.68
CA ARG A 197 8.71 -12.39 2.80
C ARG A 197 9.02 -13.75 3.42
N SER A 198 8.54 -14.01 4.65
CA SER A 198 8.77 -15.30 5.34
C SER A 198 8.09 -16.47 4.65
N ARG A 199 6.88 -16.27 4.12
CA ARG A 199 6.04 -17.32 3.52
C ARG A 199 5.11 -16.77 2.45
N ASN A 200 4.63 -17.64 1.57
CA ASN A 200 3.56 -17.32 0.65
C ASN A 200 2.19 -17.61 1.32
N ALA A 201 1.45 -16.54 1.63
CA ALA A 201 0.09 -16.59 2.16
C ALA A 201 -0.97 -16.19 1.11
N GLU A 202 -0.58 -16.04 -0.17
CA GLU A 202 -1.47 -15.68 -1.27
C GLU A 202 -2.42 -16.84 -1.60
N LYS A 203 -3.69 -16.51 -1.85
CA LYS A 203 -4.68 -17.46 -2.38
C LYS A 203 -4.48 -17.65 -3.88
N PRO A 204 -4.87 -18.81 -4.42
CA PRO A 204 -4.76 -19.11 -5.85
C PRO A 204 -5.39 -18.05 -6.74
N TRP A 205 -4.89 -17.96 -7.98
CA TRP A 205 -5.41 -17.06 -9.02
C TRP A 205 -6.94 -17.08 -9.11
N GLY A 206 -7.54 -15.91 -9.28
CA GLY A 206 -8.99 -15.71 -9.38
C GLY A 206 -9.70 -15.54 -8.04
N GLN A 207 -9.02 -15.74 -6.91
CA GLN A 207 -9.55 -15.47 -5.58
C GLN A 207 -9.17 -14.06 -5.11
N TRP A 208 -9.98 -13.49 -4.21
CA TRP A 208 -9.68 -12.24 -3.53
C TRP A 208 -8.69 -12.49 -2.39
N ASN A 209 -7.61 -11.73 -2.40
CA ASN A 209 -6.60 -11.67 -1.35
C ASN A 209 -6.77 -10.38 -0.55
N ALA A 210 -6.64 -10.45 0.76
CA ALA A 210 -6.60 -9.29 1.64
C ALA A 210 -5.14 -8.89 1.91
N ILE A 211 -4.89 -7.60 1.87
CA ILE A 211 -3.62 -6.97 2.26
C ILE A 211 -3.91 -6.08 3.46
N ASP A 212 -3.08 -6.20 4.48
CA ASP A 212 -3.05 -5.30 5.61
C ASP A 212 -1.63 -4.74 5.78
N ILE A 213 -1.51 -3.42 5.81
CA ILE A 213 -0.26 -2.70 6.06
C ILE A 213 -0.45 -1.87 7.32
N TYR A 214 0.35 -2.16 8.35
CA TYR A 214 0.39 -1.36 9.56
C TYR A 214 1.63 -0.48 9.53
N CYS A 215 1.47 0.81 9.78
CA CYS A 215 2.57 1.77 9.89
C CYS A 215 2.44 2.55 11.20
N MET A 216 3.46 2.49 12.03
CA MET A 216 3.52 3.26 13.28
C MET A 216 4.94 3.78 13.50
N GLY A 217 5.10 5.11 13.46
CA GLY A 217 6.43 5.71 13.44
C GLY A 217 7.22 5.21 12.24
N ASP A 218 8.39 4.65 12.47
CA ASP A 218 9.31 4.10 11.47
C ASP A 218 9.16 2.57 11.26
N THR A 219 8.21 1.94 11.94
CA THR A 219 7.95 0.50 11.85
C THR A 219 6.75 0.22 10.97
N SER A 220 6.88 -0.78 10.08
CA SER A 220 5.80 -1.28 9.24
C SER A 220 5.64 -2.78 9.34
N VAL A 221 4.41 -3.27 9.11
CA VAL A 221 4.10 -4.70 9.03
C VAL A 221 3.37 -4.97 7.72
N HIS A 222 3.84 -5.97 6.99
CA HIS A 222 3.14 -6.53 5.84
C HIS A 222 2.39 -7.80 6.26
N ALA A 223 1.08 -7.83 5.99
CA ALA A 223 0.26 -9.02 6.21
C ALA A 223 -0.56 -9.37 4.97
N VAL A 224 -0.69 -10.65 4.68
CA VAL A 224 -1.45 -11.22 3.57
C VAL A 224 -2.46 -12.21 4.14
N ASN A 225 -3.74 -12.01 3.83
CA ASN A 225 -4.84 -12.88 4.30
C ASN A 225 -4.85 -13.12 5.82
N GLY A 226 -4.48 -12.08 6.59
CA GLY A 226 -4.44 -12.11 8.05
C GLY A 226 -3.14 -12.68 8.65
N GLU A 227 -2.20 -13.14 7.83
CA GLU A 227 -0.89 -13.63 8.26
C GLU A 227 0.17 -12.57 8.11
N THR A 228 0.91 -12.24 9.18
CA THR A 228 2.11 -11.39 9.09
C THR A 228 3.17 -12.13 8.27
N VAL A 229 3.67 -11.48 7.23
CA VAL A 229 4.70 -12.04 6.35
C VAL A 229 6.04 -11.31 6.45
N MET A 230 6.02 -10.07 6.98
CA MET A 230 7.24 -9.28 7.21
C MET A 230 7.00 -8.16 8.23
N VAL A 231 7.99 -7.90 9.08
CA VAL A 231 8.08 -6.71 9.94
C VAL A 231 9.35 -5.94 9.53
N LEU A 232 9.19 -4.64 9.31
CA LEU A 232 10.22 -3.76 8.77
C LEU A 232 10.45 -2.60 9.74
N TYR A 233 11.69 -2.20 9.93
CA TYR A 233 12.10 -1.21 10.92
C TYR A 233 12.88 -0.07 10.27
N ASP A 234 12.87 1.09 10.93
CA ASP A 234 13.67 2.27 10.58
C ASP A 234 13.41 2.75 9.14
N SER A 235 12.13 3.03 8.83
CA SER A 235 11.69 3.53 7.52
C SER A 235 12.34 4.86 7.18
N ARG A 236 13.11 4.88 6.10
CA ARG A 236 13.86 6.04 5.62
C ARG A 236 13.69 6.23 4.11
N GLN A 237 14.08 7.40 3.64
CA GLN A 237 14.35 7.68 2.23
C GLN A 237 15.78 8.19 2.08
N ARG A 238 16.38 7.87 0.93
CA ARG A 238 17.71 8.33 0.56
C ARG A 238 17.65 9.28 -0.63
N GLU A 239 18.36 10.38 -0.52
CA GLU A 239 18.52 11.35 -1.58
C GLU A 239 20.01 11.76 -1.66
N GLY A 240 20.70 11.29 -2.69
CA GLY A 240 22.16 11.32 -2.73
C GLY A 240 22.76 10.48 -1.59
N ASP A 241 23.59 11.11 -0.76
CA ASP A 241 24.19 10.48 0.43
C ASP A 241 23.43 10.72 1.73
N LYS A 242 22.30 11.44 1.67
CA LYS A 242 21.52 11.78 2.85
C LYS A 242 20.33 10.82 3.00
N GLU A 243 20.21 10.22 4.19
CA GLU A 243 19.02 9.48 4.62
C GLU A 243 18.21 10.31 5.61
N THR A 244 16.88 10.26 5.48
CA THR A 244 15.93 10.94 6.36
C THR A 244 14.72 10.03 6.59
N PRO A 245 14.01 10.16 7.74
CA PRO A 245 12.81 9.37 8.00
C PRO A 245 11.77 9.46 6.87
N LEU A 246 11.11 8.33 6.56
CA LEU A 246 10.00 8.24 5.61
C LEU A 246 8.81 7.57 6.30
N THR A 247 8.09 8.33 7.12
CA THR A 247 7.03 7.83 8.02
C THR A 247 5.65 8.36 7.66
N LYS A 248 5.57 9.20 6.60
CA LYS A 248 4.36 9.83 6.12
C LYS A 248 4.39 9.98 4.60
N GLY A 249 3.26 9.74 3.96
CA GLY A 249 3.12 9.96 2.52
C GLY A 249 1.77 9.49 2.00
N LYS A 250 1.63 9.54 0.69
CA LYS A 250 0.47 9.05 -0.05
C LYS A 250 0.48 7.51 -0.10
N ILE A 251 -0.67 6.95 -0.47
CA ILE A 251 -0.78 5.56 -0.91
C ILE A 251 -0.87 5.58 -2.44
N GLN A 252 0.01 4.86 -3.12
CA GLN A 252 -0.04 4.68 -4.56
C GLN A 252 -0.21 3.19 -4.88
N ILE A 253 -1.05 2.85 -5.86
CA ILE A 253 -1.25 1.48 -6.33
C ILE A 253 -0.76 1.42 -7.76
N GLN A 254 0.09 0.43 -8.06
CA GLN A 254 0.77 0.31 -9.35
C GLN A 254 -0.10 -0.30 -10.44
N SER A 255 0.17 0.16 -11.66
CA SER A 255 -0.11 -0.52 -12.93
C SER A 255 1.20 -1.02 -13.50
N GLU A 256 1.36 -2.36 -13.64
CA GLU A 256 2.63 -2.97 -14.02
C GLU A 256 2.47 -4.23 -14.88
N GLY A 257 1.85 -4.09 -16.02
CA GLY A 257 1.81 -5.14 -17.05
C GLY A 257 0.78 -6.24 -16.82
N ALA A 258 -0.03 -6.17 -15.75
CA ALA A 258 -1.09 -7.14 -15.48
C ALA A 258 -2.39 -6.47 -15.05
N GLU A 259 -3.50 -7.05 -15.49
CA GLU A 259 -4.83 -6.65 -15.02
C GLU A 259 -5.04 -7.09 -13.58
N VAL A 260 -5.42 -6.15 -12.73
CA VAL A 260 -5.72 -6.38 -11.31
C VAL A 260 -6.92 -5.55 -10.88
N PHE A 261 -7.69 -6.08 -9.95
CA PHE A 261 -8.83 -5.40 -9.34
C PHE A 261 -8.54 -5.15 -7.86
N TYR A 262 -8.85 -3.94 -7.40
CA TYR A 262 -8.75 -3.55 -5.99
C TYR A 262 -10.10 -3.10 -5.46
N ARG A 263 -10.45 -3.51 -4.25
CA ARG A 263 -11.67 -3.09 -3.55
C ARG A 263 -11.45 -3.02 -2.05
N ASP A 264 -12.46 -2.57 -1.32
CA ASP A 264 -12.43 -2.41 0.15
C ASP A 264 -11.19 -1.66 0.65
N ILE A 265 -10.77 -0.62 -0.13
CA ILE A 265 -9.61 0.20 0.20
C ILE A 265 -10.00 1.16 1.31
N ARG A 266 -9.50 0.93 2.51
CA ARG A 266 -9.86 1.68 3.71
C ARG A 266 -8.67 1.84 4.64
N ILE A 267 -8.69 2.91 5.43
CA ILE A 267 -7.63 3.25 6.37
C ILE A 267 -8.22 3.63 7.72
N ARG A 268 -7.51 3.37 8.78
CA ARG A 268 -7.81 3.91 10.11
C ARG A 268 -6.52 4.33 10.81
N PRO A 269 -6.53 5.40 11.63
CA PRO A 269 -5.41 5.73 12.47
C PRO A 269 -5.20 4.65 13.54
N ILE A 270 -3.96 4.44 13.95
CA ILE A 270 -3.60 3.54 15.06
C ILE A 270 -2.67 4.25 16.01
N ALA A 271 -2.74 3.90 17.30
CA ALA A 271 -1.83 4.36 18.34
C ALA A 271 -0.69 3.37 18.61
N LYS A 272 -0.85 2.14 18.16
CA LYS A 272 0.17 1.07 18.20
C LYS A 272 -0.14 -0.01 17.13
N ILE A 273 0.87 -0.73 16.70
CA ILE A 273 0.69 -1.96 15.95
C ILE A 273 0.23 -3.04 16.94
N PRO A 274 -0.80 -3.85 16.62
CA PRO A 274 -1.23 -4.94 17.50
C PRO A 274 -0.09 -5.94 17.75
N ASP A 275 0.06 -6.37 19.00
CA ASP A 275 1.19 -7.22 19.41
C ASP A 275 1.24 -8.55 18.65
N GLU A 276 0.07 -9.09 18.29
CA GLU A 276 -0.07 -10.30 17.47
C GLU A 276 0.51 -10.14 16.06
N MET A 277 0.52 -8.93 15.50
CA MET A 277 1.08 -8.64 14.19
C MET A 277 2.61 -8.50 14.20
N LEU A 278 3.20 -8.28 15.37
CA LEU A 278 4.66 -8.20 15.56
C LEU A 278 5.29 -9.56 15.92
N ARG A 279 4.45 -10.57 16.19
CA ARG A 279 4.90 -11.93 16.54
C ARG A 279 4.67 -12.85 15.35
N ASN A 280 5.72 -13.44 14.83
CA ASN A 280 5.69 -14.50 13.82
C ASN A 280 6.20 -15.80 14.40
#